data_bfaa2bbe4a1a7ef92e5129e8e5099e7a
#
_entry.id   bfaa2bbe4a1a7ef92e5129e8e5099e7a
#
_cell.length_a   1.000
_cell.length_b   1.000
_cell.length_c   1.000
_cell.angle_alpha   90.00
_cell.angle_beta   90.00
_cell.angle_gamma   90.00
#
_symmetry.space_group_name_H-M   'P 1'
#
loop_
_entity.id
_entity.type
_entity.pdbx_description
1 polymer ?
#
loop_
_entity_poly.entity_id
_entity_poly.type
_entity_poly.pdbx_seq_one_letter_code
_entity_poly.pdbx_strand_id
1 'polypeptide(L)'
;MMFLVSGMSSLWSLRPALEMLIHATRVSSSWTGPLLSRTMATLNQMHRQGKPKVPPKALGATFGRPQLKAVILKTMIRKPKKPNSANRKCAHVRLSNGKEAVVFIPGEGHNLQEHNVVLVQGGKTQDLPGVKLTVVRGKYDCAHVVKKKQ
;
A
#
# COMPACT_ATOMS: atom_id res chain seq x y z
N MET A 1 3.66 59.02 -37.68
CA MET A 1 4.17 59.72 -36.50
C MET A 1 4.55 58.60 -35.54
N MET A 2 5.63 57.90 -35.71
CA MET A 2 6.99 58.11 -35.23
C MET A 2 7.02 58.48 -33.71
N PHE A 3 7.40 57.51 -32.88
CA PHE A 3 8.44 57.70 -31.90
C PHE A 3 8.88 56.35 -31.32
N LEU A 4 10.12 56.09 -31.59
CA LEU A 4 11.05 55.20 -30.94
C LEU A 4 11.11 55.37 -29.44
N VAL A 5 11.21 54.30 -28.66
CA VAL A 5 12.11 54.26 -27.50
C VAL A 5 12.80 52.90 -27.48
N SER A 6 14.08 52.97 -27.77
CA SER A 6 15.08 51.93 -27.71
C SER A 6 15.50 51.61 -26.27
N GLY A 7 15.82 50.36 -26.01
CA GLY A 7 17.02 50.07 -25.22
C GLY A 7 16.92 50.05 -23.72
N MET A 8 16.65 48.86 -23.18
CA MET A 8 17.27 48.38 -21.93
C MET A 8 17.27 46.85 -21.93
N SER A 9 18.03 46.28 -22.81
CA SER A 9 18.42 44.88 -22.76
C SER A 9 19.90 44.87 -22.36
N SER A 10 20.25 44.25 -21.26
CA SER A 10 21.55 43.61 -21.03
C SER A 10 22.07 43.54 -19.60
N LEU A 11 21.21 43.40 -18.61
CA LEU A 11 21.70 43.12 -17.23
C LEU A 11 21.06 41.89 -16.55
N TRP A 12 20.36 41.05 -17.31
CA TRP A 12 19.70 39.86 -16.74
C TRP A 12 20.46 38.55 -16.97
N SER A 13 21.59 38.57 -17.66
CA SER A 13 22.31 37.33 -18.00
C SER A 13 23.43 36.93 -17.02
N LEU A 14 23.71 37.71 -15.96
CA LEU A 14 24.82 37.42 -15.02
C LEU A 14 24.37 36.92 -13.64
N ARG A 15 23.08 36.83 -13.38
CA ARG A 15 22.57 36.37 -12.07
C ARG A 15 22.66 34.85 -11.82
N PRO A 16 22.57 33.94 -12.80
CA PRO A 16 22.64 32.51 -12.45
C PRO A 16 24.02 32.00 -12.07
N ALA A 17 25.09 32.67 -12.49
CA ALA A 17 26.46 32.21 -12.19
C ALA A 17 26.90 32.52 -10.74
N LEU A 18 26.37 33.58 -10.14
CA LEU A 18 26.73 33.95 -8.77
C LEU A 18 25.96 33.16 -7.74
N GLU A 19 24.73 32.71 -8.03
CA GLU A 19 23.93 31.86 -7.13
C GLU A 19 24.45 30.41 -7.09
N MET A 20 25.03 29.91 -8.18
CA MET A 20 25.66 28.59 -8.17
C MET A 20 26.94 28.53 -7.33
N LEU A 21 27.64 29.64 -7.18
CA LEU A 21 28.85 29.68 -6.34
C LEU A 21 28.56 29.69 -4.84
N ILE A 22 27.39 30.20 -4.45
CA ILE A 22 26.96 30.25 -3.05
C ILE A 22 26.43 28.90 -2.57
N HIS A 23 25.90 28.06 -3.49
CA HIS A 23 25.40 26.73 -3.13
C HIS A 23 26.50 25.66 -3.08
N ALA A 24 27.67 25.90 -3.68
CA ALA A 24 28.77 24.93 -3.70
C ALA A 24 29.62 24.88 -2.41
N THR A 25 29.46 25.85 -1.52
CA THR A 25 30.25 25.89 -0.26
C THR A 25 29.48 25.43 0.98
N ARG A 26 28.28 24.88 0.82
CA ARG A 26 27.43 24.48 1.95
C ARG A 26 27.18 22.97 2.08
N VAL A 27 28.02 22.15 1.47
CA VAL A 27 27.99 20.69 1.62
C VAL A 27 29.29 20.20 2.24
N SER A 28 29.51 20.58 3.47
CA SER A 28 30.39 19.83 4.37
C SER A 28 29.97 20.07 5.83
N SER A 29 28.68 19.87 6.13
CA SER A 29 28.32 19.51 7.49
C SER A 29 28.48 18.02 7.59
N SER A 30 29.63 17.61 8.07
CA SER A 30 29.93 16.31 8.60
C SER A 30 28.71 15.74 9.31
N TRP A 31 28.17 14.69 8.75
CA TRP A 31 27.29 13.75 9.46
C TRP A 31 28.11 13.01 10.53
N THR A 32 28.68 13.74 11.47
CA THR A 32 28.98 13.18 12.77
C THR A 32 27.68 13.18 13.55
N GLY A 33 26.75 12.30 13.12
CA GLY A 33 25.67 11.91 14.00
C GLY A 33 26.31 11.49 15.31
N PRO A 34 25.77 11.90 16.47
CA PRO A 34 26.33 11.46 17.75
C PRO A 34 26.36 9.93 17.66
N LEU A 35 27.58 9.39 17.81
CA LEU A 35 27.72 7.96 18.08
C LEU A 35 26.82 7.72 19.28
N LEU A 36 25.63 7.18 19.01
CA LEU A 36 24.72 6.71 20.03
C LEU A 36 25.50 5.64 20.79
N SER A 37 26.26 6.10 21.78
CA SER A 37 26.77 5.20 22.80
C SER A 37 25.52 4.51 23.33
N ARG A 38 25.36 3.23 22.98
CA ARG A 38 24.33 2.40 23.57
C ARG A 38 24.59 2.38 25.06
N THR A 39 23.99 3.35 25.74
CA THR A 39 23.97 3.33 27.19
C THR A 39 23.22 2.07 27.59
N MET A 40 23.96 1.10 28.10
CA MET A 40 23.34 -0.10 28.65
C MET A 40 22.44 0.35 29.79
N ALA A 41 21.13 0.17 29.60
CA ALA A 41 20.16 0.47 30.63
C ALA A 41 20.44 -0.40 31.87
N THR A 42 20.51 0.21 33.04
CA THR A 42 20.68 -0.53 34.28
C THR A 42 19.42 -1.30 34.62
N LEU A 43 19.56 -2.37 35.41
CA LEU A 43 18.43 -3.21 35.84
C LEU A 43 17.34 -2.37 36.53
N ASN A 44 17.73 -1.38 37.33
CA ASN A 44 16.83 -0.46 37.99
C ASN A 44 16.06 0.44 37.00
N GLN A 45 16.73 0.91 35.95
CA GLN A 45 16.05 1.68 34.89
C GLN A 45 15.01 0.83 34.15
N MET A 46 15.35 -0.42 33.81
CA MET A 46 14.40 -1.34 33.19
C MET A 46 13.22 -1.67 34.11
N HIS A 47 13.46 -1.83 35.41
CA HIS A 47 12.41 -2.08 36.39
C HIS A 47 11.45 -0.88 36.52
N ARG A 48 11.98 0.34 36.58
CA ARG A 48 11.16 1.57 36.66
C ARG A 48 10.36 1.84 35.38
N GLN A 49 10.95 1.60 34.23
CA GLN A 49 10.30 1.82 32.93
C GLN A 49 9.28 0.73 32.58
N GLY A 50 9.36 -0.44 33.25
CA GLY A 50 8.55 -1.59 32.95
C GLY A 50 8.87 -2.22 31.60
N LYS A 51 8.02 -3.15 31.17
CA LYS A 51 8.19 -3.79 29.87
C LYS A 51 8.00 -2.80 28.73
N PRO A 52 8.83 -2.85 27.68
CA PRO A 52 8.68 -1.98 26.53
C PRO A 52 7.28 -2.17 25.92
N LYS A 53 6.59 -1.06 25.68
CA LYS A 53 5.27 -1.08 25.02
C LYS A 53 5.44 -1.61 23.60
N VAL A 54 4.89 -2.78 23.34
CA VAL A 54 4.87 -3.34 21.99
C VAL A 54 3.98 -2.43 21.12
N PRO A 55 4.46 -1.93 19.97
CA PRO A 55 3.63 -1.12 19.09
C PRO A 55 2.41 -1.93 18.66
N PRO A 56 1.23 -1.31 18.52
CA PRO A 56 0.03 -1.99 18.08
C PRO A 56 0.27 -2.63 16.70
N LYS A 57 -0.26 -3.84 16.51
CA LYS A 57 -0.16 -4.53 15.21
C LYS A 57 -0.73 -3.63 14.12
N ALA A 58 -0.01 -3.52 13.02
CA ALA A 58 -0.50 -2.78 11.87
C ALA A 58 -1.86 -3.34 11.43
N LEU A 59 -2.84 -2.46 11.32
CA LEU A 59 -4.17 -2.82 10.83
C LEU A 59 -4.05 -3.33 9.39
N GLY A 60 -4.70 -4.46 9.12
CA GLY A 60 -4.73 -5.05 7.77
C GLY A 60 -5.40 -4.13 6.74
N ALA A 61 -5.60 -4.63 5.54
CA ALA A 61 -6.23 -3.85 4.46
C ALA A 61 -7.64 -3.36 4.81
N THR A 62 -8.35 -4.03 5.71
CA THR A 62 -9.71 -3.67 6.15
C THR A 62 -9.74 -2.65 7.30
N PHE A 63 -8.59 -2.22 7.84
CA PHE A 63 -8.52 -1.33 9.02
C PHE A 63 -9.35 -1.80 10.21
N GLY A 64 -9.40 -3.11 10.47
CA GLY A 64 -10.17 -3.71 11.56
C GLY A 64 -11.67 -3.82 11.31
N ARG A 65 -12.18 -3.32 10.20
CA ARG A 65 -13.59 -3.51 9.83
C ARG A 65 -13.84 -4.96 9.40
N PRO A 66 -14.97 -5.57 9.76
CA PRO A 66 -15.26 -6.97 9.42
C PRO A 66 -15.43 -7.17 7.93
N GLN A 67 -16.06 -6.22 7.25
CA GLN A 67 -16.35 -6.28 5.81
C GLN A 67 -16.19 -4.91 5.18
N LEU A 68 -15.81 -4.87 3.89
CA LEU A 68 -15.69 -3.66 3.09
C LEU A 68 -16.23 -3.88 1.67
N LYS A 69 -16.82 -2.84 1.09
CA LYS A 69 -17.11 -2.80 -0.34
C LYS A 69 -15.82 -2.67 -1.13
N ALA A 70 -15.78 -3.30 -2.29
CA ALA A 70 -14.66 -3.21 -3.20
C ALA A 70 -15.14 -3.27 -4.66
N VAL A 71 -14.36 -2.68 -5.56
CA VAL A 71 -14.58 -2.74 -7.00
C VAL A 71 -13.51 -3.65 -7.61
N ILE A 72 -13.90 -4.57 -8.48
CA ILE A 72 -12.99 -5.46 -9.17
C ILE A 72 -12.26 -4.68 -10.27
N LEU A 73 -10.93 -4.71 -10.22
CA LEU A 73 -10.08 -4.15 -11.26
C LEU A 73 -9.76 -5.21 -12.33
N LYS A 74 -9.44 -6.43 -11.89
CA LYS A 74 -9.08 -7.55 -12.77
C LYS A 74 -9.36 -8.89 -12.10
N THR A 75 -9.87 -9.85 -12.86
CA THR A 75 -9.92 -11.24 -12.43
C THR A 75 -8.65 -11.98 -12.83
N MET A 76 -8.18 -12.89 -11.98
CA MET A 76 -6.95 -13.64 -12.22
C MET A 76 -7.00 -15.04 -11.61
N ILE A 77 -6.16 -15.91 -12.13
CA ILE A 77 -5.95 -17.24 -11.59
C ILE A 77 -4.58 -17.28 -10.92
N ARG A 78 -4.50 -17.82 -9.71
CA ARG A 78 -3.23 -17.99 -9.00
C ARG A 78 -2.96 -19.45 -8.70
N LYS A 79 -1.70 -19.83 -8.87
CA LYS A 79 -1.20 -21.15 -8.43
C LYS A 79 -1.00 -21.14 -6.92
N PRO A 80 -1.41 -22.20 -6.20
CA PRO A 80 -1.16 -22.32 -4.77
C PRO A 80 0.30 -22.67 -4.49
N LYS A 81 0.70 -22.58 -3.22
CA LYS A 81 1.99 -23.09 -2.76
C LYS A 81 1.98 -24.62 -2.68
N LYS A 82 3.15 -25.24 -2.76
CA LYS A 82 3.31 -26.68 -2.48
C LYS A 82 2.80 -27.00 -1.05
N PRO A 83 2.12 -28.12 -0.82
CA PRO A 83 1.94 -29.30 -1.68
C PRO A 83 0.76 -29.24 -2.67
N ASN A 84 -0.03 -28.17 -2.67
CA ASN A 84 -1.24 -28.06 -3.49
C ASN A 84 -0.92 -27.58 -4.92
N SER A 85 -1.66 -28.11 -5.92
CA SER A 85 -1.42 -27.79 -7.33
C SER A 85 -2.63 -27.17 -8.05
N ALA A 86 -3.85 -27.31 -7.51
CA ALA A 86 -5.06 -26.81 -8.16
C ALA A 86 -5.11 -25.29 -8.22
N ASN A 87 -5.38 -24.73 -9.38
CA ASN A 87 -5.50 -23.28 -9.57
C ASN A 87 -6.64 -22.69 -8.76
N ARG A 88 -6.43 -21.48 -8.22
CA ARG A 88 -7.40 -20.73 -7.41
C ARG A 88 -7.82 -19.46 -8.15
N LYS A 89 -9.14 -19.20 -8.18
CA LYS A 89 -9.70 -17.97 -8.74
C LYS A 89 -9.56 -16.83 -7.74
N CYS A 90 -8.97 -15.75 -8.17
CA CYS A 90 -8.74 -14.55 -7.38
C CYS A 90 -9.16 -13.31 -8.17
N ALA A 91 -9.35 -12.21 -7.49
CA ALA A 91 -9.56 -10.91 -8.11
C ALA A 91 -8.63 -9.86 -7.49
N HIS A 92 -8.16 -8.95 -8.31
CA HIS A 92 -7.52 -7.73 -7.85
C HIS A 92 -8.60 -6.68 -7.68
N VAL A 93 -8.73 -6.13 -6.48
CA VAL A 93 -9.81 -5.22 -6.13
C VAL A 93 -9.28 -3.95 -5.49
N ARG A 94 -10.00 -2.85 -5.71
CA ARG A 94 -9.83 -1.60 -4.97
C ARG A 94 -10.91 -1.53 -3.89
N LEU A 95 -10.48 -1.50 -2.64
CA LEU A 95 -11.34 -1.38 -1.47
C LEU A 95 -11.88 0.05 -1.33
N SER A 96 -13.00 0.21 -0.63
CA SER A 96 -13.60 1.53 -0.34
C SER A 96 -12.69 2.47 0.48
N ASN A 97 -11.64 1.95 1.09
CA ASN A 97 -10.62 2.74 1.78
C ASN A 97 -9.45 3.20 0.86
N GLY A 98 -9.58 3.02 -0.45
CA GLY A 98 -8.57 3.39 -1.45
C GLY A 98 -7.43 2.39 -1.63
N LYS A 99 -7.29 1.40 -0.75
CA LYS A 99 -6.23 0.38 -0.87
C LYS A 99 -6.58 -0.67 -1.90
N GLU A 100 -5.57 -1.16 -2.59
CA GLU A 100 -5.69 -2.29 -3.51
C GLU A 100 -5.25 -3.58 -2.81
N ALA A 101 -5.95 -4.66 -3.12
CA ALA A 101 -5.67 -5.96 -2.55
C ALA A 101 -6.08 -7.09 -3.48
N VAL A 102 -5.44 -8.25 -3.32
CA VAL A 102 -5.87 -9.47 -3.97
C VAL A 102 -6.78 -10.24 -3.03
N VAL A 103 -7.94 -10.64 -3.54
CA VAL A 103 -8.98 -11.38 -2.81
C VAL A 103 -9.22 -12.73 -3.43
N PHE A 104 -9.54 -13.72 -2.62
CA PHE A 104 -9.89 -15.06 -3.07
C PHE A 104 -11.40 -15.13 -3.33
N ILE A 105 -11.80 -15.81 -4.39
CA ILE A 105 -13.21 -16.06 -4.74
C ILE A 105 -13.50 -17.51 -4.34
N PRO A 106 -14.28 -17.75 -3.27
CA PRO A 106 -14.60 -19.11 -2.83
C PRO A 106 -15.68 -19.76 -3.71
N GLY A 107 -15.66 -21.07 -3.74
CA GLY A 107 -16.66 -21.89 -4.45
C GLY A 107 -16.33 -22.13 -5.92
N GLU A 108 -17.13 -22.96 -6.56
CA GLU A 108 -16.99 -23.29 -7.98
C GLU A 108 -17.72 -22.26 -8.85
N GLY A 109 -17.06 -21.82 -9.92
CA GLY A 109 -17.61 -20.85 -10.85
C GLY A 109 -17.86 -19.46 -10.24
N HIS A 110 -17.87 -18.46 -11.04
CA HIS A 110 -18.28 -17.07 -10.68
C HIS A 110 -18.67 -16.31 -11.94
N ASN A 111 -19.47 -15.27 -11.73
CA ASN A 111 -19.93 -14.35 -12.78
C ASN A 111 -19.21 -13.00 -12.76
N LEU A 112 -18.16 -12.88 -11.95
CA LEU A 112 -17.50 -11.60 -11.71
C LEU A 112 -16.66 -11.16 -12.92
N GLN A 113 -16.83 -9.90 -13.29
CA GLN A 113 -16.10 -9.21 -14.35
C GLN A 113 -15.42 -7.95 -13.78
N GLU A 114 -14.71 -7.23 -14.62
CA GLU A 114 -14.15 -5.94 -14.26
C GLU A 114 -15.25 -4.93 -13.93
N HIS A 115 -14.97 -4.01 -13.04
CA HIS A 115 -15.88 -2.98 -12.51
C HIS A 115 -17.04 -3.47 -11.64
N ASN A 116 -17.23 -4.78 -11.47
CA ASN A 116 -18.26 -5.30 -10.55
C ASN A 116 -17.97 -4.91 -9.10
N VAL A 117 -19.04 -4.63 -8.36
CA VAL A 117 -18.96 -4.32 -6.93
C VAL A 117 -19.11 -5.60 -6.13
N VAL A 118 -18.23 -5.80 -5.16
CA VAL A 118 -18.23 -6.99 -4.29
C VAL A 118 -18.07 -6.62 -2.83
N LEU A 119 -18.56 -7.48 -1.96
CA LEU A 119 -18.29 -7.40 -0.53
C LEU A 119 -17.11 -8.30 -0.19
N VAL A 120 -16.13 -7.74 0.51
CA VAL A 120 -14.90 -8.43 0.89
C VAL A 120 -14.81 -8.51 2.40
N GLN A 121 -14.45 -9.68 2.90
CA GLN A 121 -14.20 -9.95 4.32
C GLN A 121 -12.78 -10.41 4.57
N GLY A 122 -12.31 -10.27 5.82
CA GLY A 122 -11.06 -10.84 6.26
C GLY A 122 -11.12 -12.37 6.22
N GLY A 123 -10.11 -13.00 5.61
CA GLY A 123 -10.00 -14.45 5.53
C GLY A 123 -8.67 -14.83 4.89
N LYS A 124 -7.73 -15.34 5.69
CA LYS A 124 -6.43 -15.77 5.18
C LYS A 124 -6.57 -17.12 4.49
N THR A 125 -6.31 -17.15 3.18
CA THR A 125 -6.21 -18.40 2.43
C THR A 125 -4.79 -18.97 2.60
N GLN A 126 -4.68 -20.13 3.25
CA GLN A 126 -3.37 -20.73 3.58
C GLN A 126 -2.59 -21.15 2.33
N ASP A 127 -3.30 -21.55 1.28
CA ASP A 127 -2.71 -22.01 0.02
C ASP A 127 -2.13 -20.89 -0.83
N LEU A 128 -2.59 -19.66 -0.63
CA LEU A 128 -2.21 -18.53 -1.47
C LEU A 128 -1.38 -17.51 -0.68
N PRO A 129 -0.09 -17.41 -0.96
CA PRO A 129 0.75 -16.42 -0.30
C PRO A 129 0.28 -14.99 -0.64
N GLY A 130 0.18 -14.15 0.39
CA GLY A 130 -0.22 -12.74 0.24
C GLY A 130 -1.73 -12.48 0.14
N VAL A 131 -2.58 -13.50 0.02
CA VAL A 131 -4.05 -13.36 -0.02
C VAL A 131 -4.62 -13.50 1.38
N LYS A 132 -5.11 -12.37 1.92
CA LYS A 132 -5.66 -12.27 3.29
C LYS A 132 -7.14 -11.90 3.31
N LEU A 133 -7.77 -11.83 2.17
CA LEU A 133 -9.15 -11.38 1.99
C LEU A 133 -9.92 -12.35 1.12
N THR A 134 -11.23 -12.49 1.37
CA THR A 134 -12.12 -13.39 0.66
C THR A 134 -13.39 -12.65 0.24
N VAL A 135 -13.91 -12.92 -0.94
CA VAL A 135 -15.20 -12.37 -1.43
C VAL A 135 -16.36 -13.09 -0.75
N VAL A 136 -17.36 -12.32 -0.33
CA VAL A 136 -18.64 -12.86 0.19
C VAL A 136 -19.55 -13.15 -0.99
N ARG A 137 -19.95 -14.41 -1.15
CA ARG A 137 -20.85 -14.85 -2.23
C ARG A 137 -22.30 -14.43 -1.94
N GLY A 138 -23.05 -14.13 -3.00
CA GLY A 138 -24.47 -13.76 -2.89
C GLY A 138 -24.73 -12.34 -2.40
N LYS A 139 -23.73 -11.47 -2.42
CA LYS A 139 -23.88 -10.04 -2.10
C LYS A 139 -23.37 -9.19 -3.25
N TYR A 140 -24.08 -8.09 -3.51
CA TYR A 140 -23.87 -7.21 -4.67
C TYR A 140 -23.84 -8.02 -5.96
N ASP A 141 -22.86 -7.81 -6.82
CA ASP A 141 -22.78 -8.43 -8.14
C ASP A 141 -22.25 -9.87 -8.12
N CYS A 142 -21.90 -10.40 -6.95
CA CYS A 142 -21.38 -11.75 -6.82
C CYS A 142 -22.51 -12.76 -6.62
N ALA A 143 -22.77 -13.62 -7.60
CA ALA A 143 -23.76 -14.68 -7.52
C ALA A 143 -23.47 -15.70 -6.43
N HIS A 144 -24.47 -16.40 -5.95
CA HIS A 144 -24.33 -17.55 -5.06
C HIS A 144 -23.54 -18.68 -5.73
N VAL A 145 -23.00 -19.56 -4.92
CA VAL A 145 -22.36 -20.80 -5.41
C VAL A 145 -23.45 -21.75 -5.92
N VAL A 146 -23.30 -22.21 -7.14
CA VAL A 146 -24.20 -23.23 -7.70
C VAL A 146 -23.88 -24.57 -7.04
N LYS A 147 -24.86 -25.12 -6.30
CA LYS A 147 -24.73 -26.46 -5.73
C LYS A 147 -24.93 -27.47 -6.85
N LYS A 148 -24.04 -28.43 -7.00
CA LYS A 148 -24.27 -29.59 -7.87
C LYS A 148 -25.41 -30.41 -7.26
N LYS A 149 -26.44 -30.71 -8.04
CA LYS A 149 -27.43 -31.69 -7.64
C LYS A 149 -26.72 -33.05 -7.61
N GLN A 150 -26.77 -33.70 -6.48
CA GLN A 150 -26.38 -35.12 -6.34
C GLN A 150 -27.39 -36.00 -7.01
#